data_3d39cdd66d23d7f242a74ddebc84a6e7
#
_entry.id   3d39cdd66d23d7f242a74ddebc84a6e7
#
_cell.length_a   1.000
_cell.length_b   1.000
_cell.length_c   1.000
_cell.angle_alpha   90.00
_cell.angle_beta   90.00
_cell.angle_gamma   90.00
#
_symmetry.space_group_name_H-M   'P 1'
#
loop_
_entity.id
_entity.type
_entity.pdbx_description
1 polymer ?
#
loop_
_entity_poly.entity_id
_entity_poly.type
_entity_poly.pdbx_seq_one_letter_code
_entity_poly.pdbx_strand_id
1 'polypeptide(L)'
;MKIYGDLLSILDSAANNNEKIVLTHVQLKMKVPFDRLKSYISDLESLNLIEDQVSCKLTQKGKQYLSEYKTILDFMERMGIAYR
;
A
#
# COMPACT_ATOMS: atom_id res chain seq x y z
N MET A 1 -0.67 -9.97 -3.58
CA MET A 1 0.47 -9.09 -3.80
C MET A 1 0.09 -7.71 -4.32
N LYS A 2 -0.75 -7.65 -5.35
CA LYS A 2 -1.21 -6.37 -5.88
C LYS A 2 -1.91 -5.50 -4.83
N ILE A 3 -2.73 -6.10 -4.00
CA ILE A 3 -3.48 -5.38 -2.96
C ILE A 3 -2.54 -4.68 -1.98
N TYR A 4 -1.50 -5.38 -1.52
CA TYR A 4 -0.54 -4.78 -0.59
C TYR A 4 0.27 -3.69 -1.26
N GLY A 5 0.67 -3.88 -2.51
CA GLY A 5 1.39 -2.86 -3.26
C GLY A 5 0.56 -1.61 -3.46
N ASP A 6 -0.71 -1.77 -3.86
CA ASP A 6 -1.63 -0.65 -4.03
C ASP A 6 -1.86 0.08 -2.70
N LEU A 7 -2.06 -0.66 -1.62
CA LEU A 7 -2.28 -0.07 -0.31
C LEU A 7 -1.05 0.72 0.16
N LEU A 8 0.13 0.13 0.04
CA LEU A 8 1.37 0.83 0.40
C LEU A 8 1.58 2.10 -0.44
N SER A 9 1.21 2.05 -1.72
CA SER A 9 1.32 3.21 -2.60
C SER A 9 0.42 4.35 -2.12
N ILE A 10 -0.81 4.04 -1.72
CA ILE A 10 -1.74 5.03 -1.20
C ILE A 10 -1.21 5.64 0.10
N LEU A 11 -0.72 4.80 1.02
CA LEU A 11 -0.20 5.27 2.30
C LEU A 11 1.05 6.12 2.11
N ASP A 12 1.95 5.72 1.23
CA ASP A 12 3.17 6.48 0.94
C ASP A 12 2.86 7.84 0.30
N SER A 13 1.90 7.87 -0.62
CA SER A 13 1.47 9.11 -1.26
C SER A 13 0.91 10.09 -0.25
N ALA A 14 0.07 9.61 0.67
CA ALA A 14 -0.49 10.45 1.73
C ALA A 14 0.62 11.00 2.62
N ALA A 15 1.60 10.18 2.98
CA ALA A 15 2.72 10.62 3.80
C ALA A 15 3.55 11.70 3.09
N ASN A 16 3.81 11.52 1.79
CA ASN A 16 4.58 12.47 0.99
C ASN A 16 3.88 13.81 0.85
N ASN A 17 2.55 13.80 0.89
CA ASN A 17 1.74 15.03 0.79
C ASN A 17 1.42 15.63 2.16
N ASN A 18 1.99 15.09 3.23
CA ASN A 18 1.70 15.50 4.61
C ASN A 18 0.22 15.37 4.96
N GLU A 19 -0.48 14.46 4.31
CA GLU A 19 -1.88 14.19 4.60
C GLU A 19 -2.02 13.25 5.77
N LYS A 20 -3.06 13.48 6.59
CA LYS A 20 -3.39 12.55 7.65
C LYS A 20 -4.04 11.30 7.07
N ILE A 21 -3.63 10.13 7.54
CA ILE A 21 -4.21 8.87 7.10
C ILE A 21 -5.61 8.73 7.72
N VAL A 22 -6.63 8.67 6.86
CA VAL A 22 -8.01 8.42 7.26
C VAL A 22 -8.45 7.14 6.56
N LEU A 23 -8.73 6.10 7.35
CA LEU A 23 -9.04 4.78 6.80
C LEU A 23 -10.24 4.77 5.86
N THR A 24 -11.25 5.61 6.14
CA THR A 24 -12.41 5.73 5.25
C THR A 24 -12.02 6.18 3.86
N HIS A 25 -11.10 7.14 3.76
CA HIS A 25 -10.60 7.60 2.47
C HIS A 25 -9.80 6.53 1.76
N VAL A 26 -8.97 5.79 2.52
CA VAL A 26 -8.20 4.68 1.96
C VAL A 26 -9.14 3.60 1.44
N GLN A 27 -10.20 3.29 2.21
CA GLN A 27 -11.20 2.32 1.80
C GLN A 27 -11.84 2.70 0.46
N LEU A 28 -12.20 3.96 0.29
CA LEU A 28 -12.81 4.43 -0.95
C LEU A 28 -11.86 4.29 -2.14
N LYS A 29 -10.57 4.57 -1.94
CA LYS A 29 -9.57 4.41 -2.99
C LYS A 29 -9.30 2.96 -3.33
N MET A 30 -9.32 2.07 -2.33
CA MET A 30 -9.07 0.65 -2.52
C MET A 30 -10.30 -0.10 -3.02
N LYS A 31 -11.50 0.45 -2.79
CA LYS A 31 -12.77 -0.18 -3.16
C LYS A 31 -12.94 -1.56 -2.53
N VAL A 32 -12.61 -1.67 -1.24
CA VAL A 32 -12.75 -2.92 -0.48
C VAL A 32 -13.62 -2.67 0.75
N PRO A 33 -14.24 -3.72 1.33
CA PRO A 33 -14.95 -3.58 2.60
C PRO A 33 -14.01 -3.10 3.72
N PHE A 34 -14.55 -2.32 4.65
CA PHE A 34 -13.76 -1.74 5.74
C PHE A 34 -13.07 -2.82 6.59
N ASP A 35 -13.77 -3.91 6.86
CA ASP A 35 -13.19 -5.02 7.63
C ASP A 35 -11.99 -5.65 6.92
N ARG A 36 -12.05 -5.76 5.59
CA ARG A 36 -10.92 -6.26 4.82
C ARG A 36 -9.76 -5.29 4.85
N LEU A 37 -10.04 -3.99 4.74
CA LEU A 37 -8.99 -2.99 4.82
C LEU A 37 -8.25 -3.08 6.16
N LYS A 38 -8.98 -3.21 7.26
CA LYS A 38 -8.37 -3.36 8.58
C LYS A 38 -7.50 -4.62 8.65
N SER A 39 -7.97 -5.72 8.05
CA SER A 39 -7.21 -6.96 7.99
C SER A 39 -5.90 -6.78 7.19
N TYR A 40 -5.97 -6.11 6.05
CA TYR A 40 -4.78 -5.84 5.24
C TYR A 40 -3.77 -4.98 5.99
N ILE A 41 -4.25 -3.96 6.71
CA ILE A 41 -3.37 -3.10 7.49
C ILE A 41 -2.70 -3.89 8.62
N SER A 42 -3.45 -4.78 9.28
CA SER A 42 -2.88 -5.67 10.29
C SER A 42 -1.81 -6.58 9.69
N ASP A 43 -2.07 -7.10 8.48
CA ASP A 43 -1.08 -7.92 7.77
C ASP A 43 0.19 -7.15 7.46
N LEU A 44 0.06 -5.89 7.02
CA LEU A 44 1.22 -5.05 6.73
C LEU A 44 2.07 -4.82 7.97
N GLU A 45 1.43 -4.61 9.12
CA GLU A 45 2.17 -4.46 10.37
C GLU A 45 2.87 -5.76 10.74
N SER A 46 2.19 -6.89 10.62
CA SER A 46 2.77 -8.20 10.92
C SER A 46 3.98 -8.52 10.04
N LEU A 47 3.96 -8.03 8.80
CA LEU A 47 5.06 -8.21 7.84
C LEU A 47 6.16 -7.15 8.00
N ASN A 48 6.03 -6.25 8.98
CA ASN A 48 6.94 -5.13 9.19
C ASN A 48 7.01 -4.16 8.02
N LEU A 49 5.95 -4.04 7.26
CA LEU A 49 5.89 -3.11 6.14
C LEU A 49 5.42 -1.72 6.55
N ILE A 50 4.70 -1.63 7.67
CA ILE A 50 4.32 -0.36 8.30
C ILE A 50 4.71 -0.41 9.77
N GLU A 51 4.92 0.77 10.37
CA GLU A 51 5.37 0.87 11.77
C GLU A 51 4.26 0.49 12.75
N ASP A 52 3.04 0.97 12.49
CA ASP A 52 1.88 0.66 13.32
C ASP A 52 0.59 0.90 12.52
N GLN A 53 -0.55 0.50 13.11
CA GLN A 53 -1.84 0.59 12.43
C GLN A 53 -2.49 1.97 12.56
N VAL A 54 -1.94 2.84 13.39
CA VAL A 54 -2.48 4.19 13.59
C VAL A 54 -1.88 5.18 12.61
N SER A 55 -0.55 5.29 12.59
CA SER A 55 0.14 6.19 11.67
C SER A 55 0.23 5.64 10.25
N CYS A 56 0.22 4.32 10.12
CA CYS A 56 0.38 3.62 8.83
C CYS A 56 1.61 4.08 8.06
N LYS A 57 2.65 4.47 8.79
CA LYS A 57 3.88 4.95 8.18
C LYS A 57 4.72 3.76 7.70
N LEU A 58 5.21 3.83 6.47
CA LEU A 58 6.02 2.75 5.91
C LEU A 58 7.36 2.63 6.64
N THR A 59 7.75 1.39 6.90
CA THR A 59 9.09 1.07 7.37
C THR A 59 10.06 1.11 6.19
N GLN A 60 11.35 0.96 6.46
CA GLN A 60 12.34 0.82 5.39
C GLN A 60 12.00 -0.38 4.50
N LYS A 61 11.58 -1.49 5.11
CA LYS A 61 11.14 -2.69 4.38
C LYS A 61 9.91 -2.41 3.53
N GLY A 62 8.96 -1.63 4.05
CA GLY A 62 7.77 -1.24 3.31
C GLY A 62 8.10 -0.39 2.09
N LYS A 63 9.02 0.54 2.23
CA LYS A 63 9.47 1.38 1.12
C LYS A 63 10.17 0.56 0.04
N GLN A 64 10.99 -0.40 0.46
CA GLN A 64 11.65 -1.31 -0.47
C GLN A 64 10.64 -2.16 -1.23
N TYR A 65 9.66 -2.71 -0.52
CA TYR A 65 8.59 -3.49 -1.13
C TYR A 65 7.86 -2.67 -2.20
N LEU A 66 7.50 -1.43 -1.86
CA LEU A 66 6.79 -0.55 -2.79
C LEU A 66 7.64 -0.23 -4.02
N SER A 67 8.93 0.02 -3.83
CA SER A 67 9.85 0.30 -4.93
C SER A 67 9.93 -0.88 -5.89
N GLU A 68 10.06 -2.09 -5.36
CA GLU A 68 10.10 -3.30 -6.19
C GLU A 68 8.77 -3.54 -6.89
N TYR A 69 7.66 -3.29 -6.22
CA TYR A 69 6.33 -3.40 -6.82
C TYR A 69 6.17 -2.46 -8.02
N LYS A 70 6.59 -1.20 -7.87
CA LYS A 70 6.52 -0.23 -8.96
C LYS A 70 7.42 -0.65 -10.14
N THR A 71 8.58 -1.21 -9.85
CA THR A 71 9.50 -1.70 -10.88
C THR A 71 8.87 -2.84 -11.68
N ILE A 72 8.19 -3.76 -10.98
CA ILE A 72 7.50 -4.89 -11.64
C ILE A 72 6.35 -4.38 -12.51
N LEU A 73 5.56 -3.43 -12.02
CA LEU A 73 4.47 -2.85 -12.80
C LEU A 73 5.00 -2.16 -14.06
N ASP A 74 6.06 -1.39 -13.93
CA ASP A 74 6.69 -0.70 -15.07
C ASP A 74 7.20 -1.69 -16.09
N PHE A 75 7.86 -2.75 -15.63
CA PHE A 75 8.33 -3.83 -16.51
C PHE A 75 7.17 -4.47 -17.28
N MET A 76 6.07 -4.80 -16.57
CA MET A 76 4.92 -5.42 -17.21
C MET A 76 4.26 -4.49 -18.24
N GLU A 77 4.18 -3.21 -17.92
CA GLU A 77 3.62 -2.22 -18.83
C GLU A 77 4.45 -2.12 -20.12
N ARG A 78 5.77 -2.08 -19.98
CA ARG A 78 6.66 -2.02 -21.14
C ARG A 78 6.59 -3.28 -21.99
N MET A 79 6.31 -4.42 -21.39
CA MET A 79 6.17 -5.69 -22.09
C MET A 79 4.76 -5.92 -22.64
N GLY A 80 3.83 -4.99 -22.37
CA GLY A 80 2.45 -5.13 -22.81
C GLY A 80 1.66 -6.16 -22.03
N ILE A 81 2.10 -6.51 -20.82
CA ILE A 81 1.44 -7.49 -19.96
C ILE A 81 0.64 -6.76 -18.88
N ALA A 82 -0.65 -7.09 -18.75
CA ALA A 82 -1.48 -6.53 -17.69
C ALA A 82 -1.23 -7.29 -16.38
N TYR A 83 -0.96 -6.54 -15.31
CA TYR A 83 -0.82 -7.12 -13.98
C TYR A 83 -2.20 -7.34 -13.36
N ARG A 84 -2.49 -8.56 -12.93
CA ARG A 84 -3.77 -8.92 -12.32
C ARG A 84 -3.60 -9.66 -11.01
#